data_6a3d465bbcbf4d25f698043a7e2f6920
#
_entry.id   6a3d465bbcbf4d25f698043a7e2f6920
#
_cell.length_a   1.000
_cell.length_b   1.000
_cell.length_c   1.000
_cell.angle_alpha   90.00
_cell.angle_beta   90.00
_cell.angle_gamma   90.00
#
_symmetry.space_group_name_H-M   'P 1'
#
loop_
_entity.id
_entity.type
_entity.pdbx_description
1 polymer ?
#
loop_
_entity_poly.entity_id
_entity_poly.type
_entity_poly.pdbx_seq_one_letter_code
_entity_poly.pdbx_strand_id
1 'polypeptide(L)'
;MKRDLRMTKPIGSSFLTCERDFQEILKKLFVESRPHSEELIRLLVLNTKDCLDNRTSEVYNKKLREMSLGKLREERYIRLEPKLQFSEDAEVQSYIIMTMDNFVPNATNPEYRDAVISFDIICHTDCWDIGNYRVRPLKIAGYIDGILNNSRLNGIGTLEF
;
A
#
# COMPACT_ATOMS: atom_id res chain seq x y z
N MET A 1 2.46 48.44 -19.11
CA MET A 1 2.47 47.72 -17.82
C MET A 1 2.08 46.27 -18.11
N LYS A 2 3.06 45.40 -18.38
CA LYS A 2 2.81 43.99 -18.60
C LYS A 2 2.65 43.32 -17.23
N ARG A 3 1.45 42.88 -16.92
CA ARG A 3 1.23 41.93 -15.81
C ARG A 3 1.63 40.59 -16.33
N ASP A 4 2.81 40.12 -15.90
CA ASP A 4 3.12 38.70 -15.90
C ASP A 4 2.10 37.99 -15.02
N LEU A 5 1.08 37.42 -15.64
CA LEU A 5 0.27 36.40 -15.02
C LEU A 5 1.19 35.18 -14.85
N ARG A 6 2.02 35.22 -13.80
CA ARG A 6 2.53 33.98 -13.26
C ARG A 6 1.32 33.22 -12.81
N MET A 7 0.89 32.28 -13.65
CA MET A 7 0.02 31.21 -13.18
C MET A 7 0.76 30.59 -12.01
N THR A 8 0.33 30.91 -10.81
CA THR A 8 0.71 30.13 -9.64
C THR A 8 0.28 28.72 -9.98
N LYS A 9 1.24 27.89 -10.38
CA LYS A 9 1.01 26.44 -10.48
C LYS A 9 0.28 26.06 -9.20
N PRO A 10 -0.85 25.39 -9.29
CA PRO A 10 -1.54 24.98 -8.07
C PRO A 10 -0.52 24.28 -7.20
N ILE A 11 -0.50 24.62 -5.92
CA ILE A 11 0.36 24.01 -4.89
C ILE A 11 0.36 22.48 -5.01
N GLY A 12 -0.63 21.94 -5.71
CA GLY A 12 -0.76 20.57 -6.15
C GLY A 12 0.36 19.96 -6.99
N SER A 13 1.30 20.72 -7.52
CA SER A 13 2.46 20.18 -8.25
C SER A 13 3.70 19.99 -7.38
N SER A 14 3.60 20.19 -6.07
CA SER A 14 4.71 20.11 -5.12
C SER A 14 4.62 18.85 -4.26
N PHE A 15 5.59 18.65 -3.39
CA PHE A 15 5.61 17.58 -2.40
C PHE A 15 4.33 17.48 -1.53
N LEU A 16 3.53 18.55 -1.45
CA LEU A 16 2.26 18.54 -0.73
C LEU A 16 1.21 17.60 -1.36
N THR A 17 1.36 17.24 -2.63
CA THR A 17 0.49 16.23 -3.26
C THR A 17 0.88 14.80 -2.94
N CYS A 18 2.10 14.55 -2.53
CA CYS A 18 2.57 13.20 -2.22
C CYS A 18 1.70 12.53 -1.15
N GLU A 19 1.28 13.27 -0.13
CA GLU A 19 0.39 12.73 0.91
C GLU A 19 -0.95 12.28 0.32
N ARG A 20 -1.52 13.08 -0.56
CA ARG A 20 -2.76 12.72 -1.26
C ARG A 20 -2.55 11.52 -2.15
N ASP A 21 -1.44 11.46 -2.87
CA ASP A 21 -1.12 10.38 -3.78
C ASP A 21 -0.94 9.06 -3.02
N PHE A 22 -0.28 9.08 -1.87
CA PHE A 22 -0.25 7.94 -0.96
C PHE A 22 -1.64 7.50 -0.51
N GLN A 23 -2.51 8.45 -0.16
CA GLN A 23 -3.88 8.15 0.26
C GLN A 23 -4.69 7.49 -0.86
N GLU A 24 -4.56 7.95 -2.10
CA GLU A 24 -5.27 7.35 -3.25
C GLU A 24 -4.78 5.93 -3.53
N ILE A 25 -3.47 5.68 -3.45
CA ILE A 25 -2.91 4.34 -3.60
C ILE A 25 -3.41 3.41 -2.48
N LEU A 26 -3.39 3.87 -1.23
CA LEU A 26 -3.88 3.08 -0.11
C LEU A 26 -5.38 2.79 -0.20
N LYS A 27 -6.19 3.75 -0.65
CA LYS A 27 -7.61 3.51 -0.91
C LYS A 27 -7.80 2.44 -1.99
N LYS A 28 -7.04 2.54 -3.09
CA LYS A 28 -7.09 1.56 -4.17
C LYS A 28 -6.77 0.16 -3.67
N LEU A 29 -5.68 0.02 -2.89
CA LEU A 29 -5.24 -1.26 -2.34
C LEU A 29 -6.22 -1.88 -1.34
N PHE A 30 -6.76 -1.07 -0.43
CA PHE A 30 -7.44 -1.59 0.76
C PHE A 30 -8.94 -1.35 0.81
N VAL A 31 -9.50 -0.57 -0.11
CA VAL A 31 -10.92 -0.19 -0.08
C VAL A 31 -11.64 -0.51 -1.39
N GLU A 32 -11.05 -0.11 -2.53
CA GLU A 32 -11.79 -0.08 -3.80
C GLU A 32 -11.71 -1.37 -4.62
N SER A 33 -10.64 -2.16 -4.47
CA SER A 33 -10.33 -3.29 -5.35
C SER A 33 -10.83 -4.63 -4.80
N ARG A 34 -12.08 -4.70 -4.34
CA ARG A 34 -12.67 -5.97 -3.90
C ARG A 34 -12.80 -6.95 -5.07
N PRO A 35 -12.58 -8.26 -4.84
CA PRO A 35 -12.29 -8.93 -3.55
C PRO A 35 -10.81 -8.92 -3.14
N HIS A 36 -9.88 -8.47 -3.99
CA HIS A 36 -8.44 -8.55 -3.75
C HIS A 36 -8.01 -7.74 -2.51
N SER A 37 -8.64 -6.59 -2.26
CA SER A 37 -8.40 -5.80 -1.05
C SER A 37 -8.71 -6.59 0.23
N GLU A 38 -9.80 -7.36 0.24
CA GLU A 38 -10.17 -8.19 1.39
C GLU A 38 -9.14 -9.30 1.64
N GLU A 39 -8.65 -9.93 0.58
CA GLU A 39 -7.63 -10.97 0.69
C GLU A 39 -6.28 -10.40 1.14
N LEU A 40 -5.92 -9.20 0.68
CA LEU A 40 -4.74 -8.49 1.14
C LEU A 40 -4.83 -8.16 2.64
N ILE A 41 -5.97 -7.67 3.11
CA ILE A 41 -6.21 -7.41 4.54
C ILE A 41 -6.12 -8.71 5.35
N ARG A 42 -6.69 -9.82 4.85
CA ARG A 42 -6.59 -11.13 5.51
C ARG A 42 -5.15 -11.57 5.72
N LEU A 43 -4.31 -11.41 4.71
CA LEU A 43 -2.89 -11.75 4.77
C LEU A 43 -2.11 -10.91 5.79
N LEU A 44 -2.49 -9.66 5.99
CA LEU A 44 -1.82 -8.78 6.95
C LEU A 44 -2.30 -9.00 8.38
N VAL A 45 -3.62 -9.17 8.57
CA VAL A 45 -4.24 -9.16 9.91
C VAL A 45 -4.30 -10.56 10.54
N LEU A 46 -4.43 -11.60 9.72
CA LEU A 46 -4.55 -12.98 10.20
C LEU A 46 -3.20 -13.72 10.07
N ASN A 47 -2.53 -13.93 11.19
CA ASN A 47 -1.23 -14.60 11.24
C ASN A 47 -1.33 -16.13 11.25
N THR A 48 -2.36 -16.69 10.62
CA THR A 48 -2.64 -18.12 10.56
C THR A 48 -2.37 -18.69 9.17
N LYS A 49 -2.11 -20.00 9.09
CA LYS A 49 -1.87 -20.66 7.81
C LYS A 49 -3.11 -20.74 6.92
N ASP A 50 -4.29 -20.76 7.52
CA ASP A 50 -5.59 -20.86 6.87
C ASP A 50 -6.26 -19.51 6.58
N CYS A 51 -5.51 -18.42 6.67
CA CYS A 51 -6.05 -17.06 6.57
C CYS A 51 -6.85 -16.78 5.28
N LEU A 52 -6.51 -17.43 4.16
CA LEU A 52 -7.23 -17.30 2.89
C LEU A 52 -8.32 -18.37 2.71
N ASP A 53 -8.14 -19.55 3.29
CA ASP A 53 -9.00 -20.70 3.06
C ASP A 53 -10.22 -20.72 4.00
N ASN A 54 -10.02 -20.31 5.25
CA ASN A 54 -11.09 -20.30 6.27
C ASN A 54 -11.93 -19.03 6.20
N ARG A 55 -12.83 -18.97 5.21
CA ARG A 55 -13.72 -17.82 4.97
C ARG A 55 -14.96 -17.82 5.87
N THR A 56 -15.27 -18.96 6.49
CA THR A 56 -16.47 -19.13 7.32
C THR A 56 -16.25 -18.82 8.79
N SER A 57 -15.01 -18.64 9.23
CA SER A 57 -14.69 -18.31 10.62
C SER A 57 -15.28 -16.97 11.03
N GLU A 58 -16.21 -17.00 11.96
CA GLU A 58 -16.81 -15.78 12.53
C GLU A 58 -15.77 -14.93 13.28
N VAL A 59 -14.79 -15.55 13.92
CA VAL A 59 -13.71 -14.87 14.62
C VAL A 59 -12.88 -14.04 13.65
N TYR A 60 -12.49 -14.65 12.50
CA TYR A 60 -11.74 -13.94 11.47
C TYR A 60 -12.58 -12.81 10.85
N ASN A 61 -13.82 -13.13 10.50
CA ASN A 61 -14.71 -12.15 9.87
C ASN A 61 -15.02 -10.97 10.80
N LYS A 62 -15.16 -11.21 12.11
CA LYS A 62 -15.32 -10.12 13.09
C LYS A 62 -14.07 -9.24 13.12
N LYS A 63 -12.88 -9.83 13.26
CA LYS A 63 -11.62 -9.08 13.26
C LYS A 63 -11.45 -8.25 11.99
N LEU A 64 -11.76 -8.82 10.82
CA LEU A 64 -11.63 -8.13 9.53
C LEU A 64 -12.63 -6.98 9.35
N ARG A 65 -13.87 -7.11 9.84
CA ARG A 65 -14.86 -6.03 9.79
C ARG A 65 -14.45 -4.80 10.59
N GLU A 66 -13.66 -5.00 11.62
CA GLU A 66 -13.13 -3.92 12.46
C GLU A 66 -11.93 -3.21 11.81
N MET A 67 -11.33 -3.79 10.75
CA MET A 67 -10.14 -3.25 10.09
C MET A 67 -10.51 -2.22 9.02
N SER A 68 -10.60 -0.96 9.41
CA SER A 68 -10.59 0.17 8.48
C SER A 68 -9.16 0.52 8.05
N LEU A 69 -8.99 1.30 6.98
CA LEU A 69 -7.68 1.81 6.55
C LEU A 69 -6.96 2.57 7.68
N GLY A 70 -7.71 3.37 8.47
CA GLY A 70 -7.16 4.07 9.63
C GLY A 70 -6.63 3.09 10.67
N LYS A 71 -7.38 2.04 10.97
CA LYS A 71 -6.98 1.02 11.96
C LYS A 71 -5.79 0.17 11.49
N LEU A 72 -5.71 -0.14 10.19
CA LEU A 72 -4.54 -0.81 9.61
C LEU A 72 -3.25 0.00 9.79
N ARG A 73 -3.34 1.33 9.74
CA ARG A 73 -2.21 2.23 10.01
C ARG A 73 -1.91 2.34 11.51
N GLU A 74 -2.94 2.50 12.34
CA GLU A 74 -2.82 2.59 13.80
C GLU A 74 -2.17 1.33 14.39
N GLU A 75 -2.59 0.15 13.96
CA GLU A 75 -2.05 -1.14 14.36
C GLU A 75 -0.76 -1.51 13.60
N ARG A 76 -0.21 -0.59 12.77
CA ARG A 76 1.07 -0.72 12.09
C ARG A 76 1.17 -1.84 11.04
N TYR A 77 0.05 -2.31 10.51
CA TYR A 77 0.05 -3.20 9.33
C TYR A 77 0.49 -2.48 8.06
N ILE A 78 0.30 -1.16 8.03
CA ILE A 78 0.76 -0.27 6.96
C ILE A 78 1.61 0.82 7.59
N ARG A 79 2.84 0.94 7.12
CA ARG A 79 3.82 1.93 7.59
C ARG A 79 4.26 2.82 6.44
N LEU A 80 4.41 4.09 6.72
CA LEU A 80 4.92 5.09 5.77
C LEU A 80 6.27 5.65 6.22
N GLU A 81 6.86 5.05 7.25
CA GLU A 81 8.14 5.44 7.79
C GLU A 81 9.28 4.71 7.08
N PRO A 82 10.33 5.41 6.67
CA PRO A 82 11.45 4.83 5.91
C PRO A 82 12.41 4.00 6.76
N LYS A 83 12.24 3.93 8.07
CA LYS A 83 13.14 3.19 8.97
C LYS A 83 12.42 2.06 9.68
N LEU A 84 13.01 0.88 9.55
CA LEU A 84 12.70 -0.28 10.35
C LEU A 84 13.49 -0.19 11.67
N GLN A 85 12.77 -0.07 12.78
CA GLN A 85 13.33 -0.45 14.07
C GLN A 85 12.96 -1.90 14.32
N PHE A 86 13.91 -2.79 14.13
CA PHE A 86 13.76 -4.18 14.55
C PHE A 86 13.99 -4.22 16.05
N SER A 87 12.96 -4.49 16.83
CA SER A 87 13.11 -4.96 18.20
C SER A 87 13.25 -6.47 18.17
N GLU A 88 14.11 -7.02 19.01
CA GLU A 88 14.26 -8.48 19.15
C GLU A 88 12.97 -9.17 19.59
N ASP A 89 12.05 -8.43 20.21
CA ASP A 89 10.70 -8.85 20.60
C ASP A 89 9.63 -8.50 19.56
N ALA A 90 9.95 -8.64 18.27
CA ALA A 90 8.98 -8.34 17.22
C ALA A 90 7.76 -9.26 17.33
N GLU A 91 6.60 -8.67 17.52
CA GLU A 91 5.33 -9.41 17.46
C GLU A 91 5.23 -10.18 16.14
N VAL A 92 4.65 -11.39 16.20
CA VAL A 92 4.37 -12.20 15.01
C VAL A 92 3.37 -11.46 14.14
N GLN A 93 3.86 -10.65 13.22
CA GLN A 93 3.05 -9.76 12.40
C GLN A 93 3.59 -9.71 10.96
N SER A 94 2.67 -9.50 10.03
CA SER A 94 3.00 -9.12 8.65
C SER A 94 2.64 -7.66 8.43
N TYR A 95 3.50 -6.89 7.76
CA TYR A 95 3.23 -5.49 7.46
C TYR A 95 3.88 -5.05 6.16
N ILE A 96 3.37 -3.97 5.62
CA ILE A 96 3.85 -3.33 4.39
C ILE A 96 4.41 -1.95 4.76
N ILE A 97 5.59 -1.65 4.26
CA ILE A 97 6.15 -0.30 4.27
C ILE A 97 6.01 0.25 2.87
N MET A 98 5.42 1.43 2.74
CA MET A 98 5.32 2.13 1.48
C MET A 98 6.18 3.39 1.54
N THR A 99 7.13 3.51 0.62
CA THR A 99 7.97 4.69 0.45
C THR A 99 7.83 5.24 -0.96
N MET A 100 8.16 6.50 -1.14
CA MET A 100 8.16 7.17 -2.43
C MET A 100 9.49 7.88 -2.62
N ASP A 101 10.16 7.53 -3.71
CA ASP A 101 11.51 7.98 -4.02
C ASP A 101 11.62 8.52 -5.45
N ASN A 102 12.79 9.04 -5.80
CA ASN A 102 13.18 9.42 -7.16
C ASN A 102 12.20 10.35 -7.86
N PHE A 103 11.89 11.49 -7.24
CA PHE A 103 11.09 12.54 -7.85
C PHE A 103 11.87 13.23 -8.98
N VAL A 104 11.73 12.74 -10.18
CA VAL A 104 12.41 13.30 -11.36
C VAL A 104 11.40 14.01 -12.25
N PRO A 105 11.70 15.21 -12.78
CA PRO A 105 10.84 15.84 -13.77
C PRO A 105 10.68 14.92 -14.98
N ASN A 106 9.46 14.74 -15.46
CA ASN A 106 9.20 13.94 -16.65
C ASN A 106 9.88 14.59 -17.86
N ALA A 107 10.61 13.79 -18.63
CA ALA A 107 11.41 14.26 -19.76
C ALA A 107 10.57 14.87 -20.89
N THR A 108 9.32 14.40 -21.05
CA THR A 108 8.41 14.85 -22.12
C THR A 108 7.56 16.04 -21.68
N ASN A 109 7.20 16.07 -20.41
CA ASN A 109 6.37 17.15 -19.84
C ASN A 109 6.88 17.54 -18.45
N PRO A 110 7.66 18.64 -18.33
CA PRO A 110 8.27 19.06 -17.08
C PRO A 110 7.27 19.54 -16.02
N GLU A 111 5.98 19.64 -16.35
CA GLU A 111 4.91 19.90 -15.37
C GLU A 111 4.56 18.66 -14.53
N TYR A 112 4.94 17.47 -15.01
CA TYR A 112 4.76 16.20 -14.33
C TYR A 112 6.10 15.73 -13.76
N ARG A 113 6.00 14.86 -12.78
CA ARG A 113 7.15 14.21 -12.17
C ARG A 113 6.91 12.71 -12.14
N ASP A 114 7.94 11.98 -12.47
CA ASP A 114 7.98 10.54 -12.28
C ASP A 114 8.47 10.27 -10.86
N ALA A 115 7.86 9.31 -10.20
CA ALA A 115 8.25 8.86 -8.87
C ALA A 115 8.24 7.33 -8.81
N VAL A 116 9.11 6.77 -8.00
CA VAL A 116 9.12 5.34 -7.71
C VAL A 116 8.44 5.12 -6.37
N ILE A 117 7.47 4.21 -6.34
CA ILE A 117 6.80 3.80 -5.11
C ILE A 117 7.28 2.38 -4.78
N SER A 118 7.92 2.25 -3.64
CA SER A 118 8.44 0.98 -3.16
C SER A 118 7.53 0.39 -2.08
N PHE A 119 7.31 -0.91 -2.15
CA PHE A 119 6.58 -1.69 -1.16
C PHE A 119 7.51 -2.73 -0.54
N ASP A 120 7.95 -2.50 0.68
CA ASP A 120 8.70 -3.48 1.43
C ASP A 120 7.73 -4.35 2.24
N ILE A 121 7.67 -5.63 1.91
CA ILE A 121 6.77 -6.60 2.52
C ILE A 121 7.54 -7.39 3.56
N ILE A 122 7.22 -7.18 4.82
CA ILE A 122 7.88 -7.84 5.95
C ILE A 122 6.88 -8.81 6.59
N CYS A 123 7.28 -10.07 6.72
CA CYS A 123 6.49 -11.10 7.37
C CYS A 123 7.36 -11.84 8.38
N HIS A 124 6.85 -12.06 9.58
CA HIS A 124 7.50 -12.90 10.57
C HIS A 124 7.59 -14.36 10.06
N THR A 125 8.67 -15.05 10.39
CA THR A 125 8.92 -16.43 9.92
C THR A 125 7.79 -17.39 10.27
N ASP A 126 7.17 -17.23 11.44
CA ASP A 126 6.08 -18.10 11.91
C ASP A 126 4.79 -17.95 11.09
N CYS A 127 4.59 -16.81 10.43
CA CYS A 127 3.44 -16.60 9.55
C CYS A 127 3.80 -16.61 8.06
N TRP A 128 5.00 -17.03 7.70
CA TRP A 128 5.49 -17.07 6.33
C TRP A 128 4.72 -18.04 5.42
N ASP A 129 4.51 -19.25 5.90
CA ASP A 129 3.75 -20.29 5.20
C ASP A 129 2.25 -20.12 5.43
N ILE A 130 1.49 -20.11 4.35
CA ILE A 130 0.02 -20.01 4.37
C ILE A 130 -0.67 -21.26 3.79
N GLY A 131 0.01 -22.40 3.89
CA GLY A 131 -0.49 -23.68 3.42
C GLY A 131 -0.50 -23.83 1.89
N ASN A 132 -0.69 -25.07 1.42
CA ASN A 132 -0.75 -25.40 0.00
C ASN A 132 0.44 -24.87 -0.82
N TYR A 133 1.65 -24.93 -0.25
CA TYR A 133 2.88 -24.43 -0.87
C TYR A 133 2.86 -22.93 -1.21
N ARG A 134 2.00 -22.14 -0.54
CA ARG A 134 1.90 -20.70 -0.73
C ARG A 134 2.75 -19.96 0.29
N VAL A 135 3.40 -18.93 -0.16
CA VAL A 135 4.29 -18.07 0.62
C VAL A 135 3.66 -16.69 0.78
N ARG A 136 3.42 -16.27 2.03
CA ARG A 136 2.71 -15.03 2.38
C ARG A 136 3.28 -13.77 1.69
N PRO A 137 4.59 -13.47 1.77
CA PRO A 137 5.14 -12.28 1.13
C PRO A 137 4.89 -12.24 -0.38
N LEU A 138 5.06 -13.38 -1.07
CA LEU A 138 4.81 -13.45 -2.51
C LEU A 138 3.34 -13.27 -2.85
N LYS A 139 2.44 -13.76 -1.99
CA LYS A 139 1.01 -13.59 -2.19
C LYS A 139 0.60 -12.14 -1.99
N ILE A 140 1.14 -11.46 -0.98
CA ILE A 140 0.94 -10.02 -0.76
C ILE A 140 1.45 -9.23 -1.97
N ALA A 141 2.67 -9.49 -2.44
CA ALA A 141 3.24 -8.85 -3.63
C ALA A 141 2.33 -9.04 -4.86
N GLY A 142 1.85 -10.26 -5.09
CA GLY A 142 0.96 -10.57 -6.20
C GLY A 142 -0.38 -9.82 -6.13
N TYR A 143 -0.93 -9.58 -4.94
CA TYR A 143 -2.15 -8.75 -4.82
C TYR A 143 -1.85 -7.27 -5.04
N ILE A 144 -0.73 -6.75 -4.55
CA ILE A 144 -0.32 -5.36 -4.80
C ILE A 144 -0.16 -5.14 -6.30
N ASP A 145 0.59 -6.02 -6.99
CA ASP A 145 0.77 -5.98 -8.43
C ASP A 145 -0.59 -6.07 -9.16
N GLY A 146 -1.40 -7.07 -8.87
CA GLY A 146 -2.69 -7.26 -9.53
C GLY A 146 -3.70 -6.13 -9.33
N ILE A 147 -3.59 -5.35 -8.24
CA ILE A 147 -4.46 -4.20 -7.98
C ILE A 147 -3.93 -2.92 -8.65
N LEU A 148 -2.63 -2.71 -8.61
CA LEU A 148 -2.02 -1.44 -9.02
C LEU A 148 -1.51 -1.45 -10.46
N ASN A 149 -0.96 -2.56 -10.94
CA ASN A 149 -0.33 -2.62 -12.27
C ASN A 149 -1.32 -2.27 -13.38
N ASN A 150 -0.92 -1.38 -14.27
CA ASN A 150 -1.75 -0.77 -15.31
C ASN A 150 -3.01 -0.03 -14.80
N SER A 151 -3.11 0.21 -13.49
CA SER A 151 -4.21 1.02 -12.97
C SER A 151 -3.94 2.50 -13.18
N ARG A 152 -4.98 3.24 -13.58
CA ARG A 152 -4.92 4.69 -13.69
C ARG A 152 -5.58 5.31 -12.47
N LEU A 153 -4.82 6.08 -11.72
CA LEU A 153 -5.32 6.79 -10.55
C LEU A 153 -5.47 8.29 -10.85
N ASN A 154 -6.57 8.88 -10.38
CA ASN A 154 -6.84 10.30 -10.57
C ASN A 154 -5.75 11.15 -9.92
N GLY A 155 -5.08 11.96 -10.73
CA GLY A 155 -4.03 12.88 -10.30
C GLY A 155 -2.62 12.27 -10.21
N ILE A 156 -2.48 10.95 -10.31
CA ILE A 156 -1.18 10.27 -10.26
C ILE A 156 -0.75 9.82 -11.66
N GLY A 157 -1.70 9.35 -12.47
CA GLY A 157 -1.41 8.78 -13.78
C GLY A 157 -1.50 7.25 -13.78
N THR A 158 -0.70 6.60 -14.63
CA THR A 158 -0.65 5.14 -14.74
C THR A 158 0.45 4.59 -13.85
N LEU A 159 0.15 3.53 -13.10
CA LEU A 159 1.13 2.79 -12.32
C LEU A 159 1.61 1.58 -13.13
N GLU A 160 2.92 1.38 -13.17
CA GLU A 160 3.57 0.28 -13.87
C GLU A 160 4.56 -0.41 -12.93
N PHE A 161 4.60 -1.74 -12.97
CA PHE A 161 5.53 -2.58 -12.21
C PHE A 161 6.57 -3.20 -13.13
#